data_c454cace49bc41d7977f792cbab0f6b0
#
_entry.id   c454cace49bc41d7977f792cbab0f6b0
#
_cell.length_a   1.000
_cell.length_b   1.000
_cell.length_c   1.000
_cell.angle_alpha   90.00
_cell.angle_beta   90.00
_cell.angle_gamma   90.00
#
_symmetry.space_group_name_H-M   'P 1'
#
loop_
_entity.id
_entity.type
_entity.pdbx_description
1 polymer ?
#
loop_
_entity_poly.entity_id
_entity_poly.type
_entity_poly.pdbx_seq_one_letter_code
_entity_poly.pdbx_strand_id
1 'polypeptide(L)'
;MRKFFVVLVAAAFTGCTGTDVAYRPAPQILPSNIKRIALRLIVNKTQQFGLEDKLMLRTRDEFLRDGRYPLVPEDNADGLVNVTITRYVLTPIQYDSNLIPTAYKLRILIAVQFVDRASNTIVFEEQNMEGIQVYPAQTLPGGLSEEQARESIWDVLARDIVKRVIDGFGAVTGTSQR
;
A
#
# COMPACT_ATOMS: atom_id res chain seq x y z
N MET A 1 -47.80 -44.25 -31.94
CA MET A 1 -46.45 -44.16 -31.42
C MET A 1 -45.73 -42.83 -31.82
N ARG A 2 -46.46 -41.73 -32.05
CA ARG A 2 -45.88 -40.44 -32.52
C ARG A 2 -46.13 -39.26 -31.62
N LYS A 3 -46.78 -39.48 -30.45
CA LYS A 3 -47.13 -38.45 -29.46
C LYS A 3 -46.32 -38.51 -28.17
N PHE A 4 -45.42 -39.51 -28.02
CA PHE A 4 -44.57 -39.64 -26.81
C PHE A 4 -43.17 -39.00 -26.96
N PHE A 5 -42.81 -38.53 -28.16
CA PHE A 5 -41.46 -37.99 -28.43
C PHE A 5 -41.37 -36.47 -28.25
N VAL A 6 -42.47 -35.78 -28.06
CA VAL A 6 -42.49 -34.30 -27.96
C VAL A 6 -42.36 -33.82 -26.51
N VAL A 7 -42.58 -34.68 -25.51
CA VAL A 7 -42.54 -34.27 -24.07
C VAL A 7 -41.10 -34.34 -23.48
N LEU A 8 -40.16 -35.02 -24.15
CA LEU A 8 -38.83 -35.21 -23.59
C LEU A 8 -37.80 -34.10 -23.96
N VAL A 9 -38.17 -33.14 -24.81
CA VAL A 9 -37.24 -32.05 -25.24
C VAL A 9 -37.46 -30.73 -24.44
N ALA A 10 -38.52 -30.66 -23.62
CA ALA A 10 -38.84 -29.41 -22.88
C ALA A 10 -38.19 -29.28 -21.50
N ALA A 11 -37.36 -30.24 -21.05
CA ALA A 11 -36.76 -30.23 -19.69
C ALA A 11 -35.28 -29.83 -19.61
N ALA A 12 -34.69 -29.26 -20.67
CA ALA A 12 -33.25 -28.95 -20.73
C ALA A 12 -32.91 -27.45 -20.65
N PHE A 13 -33.85 -26.59 -20.29
CA PHE A 13 -33.61 -25.16 -20.07
C PHE A 13 -33.84 -24.73 -18.61
N THR A 14 -33.25 -25.45 -17.65
CA THR A 14 -33.11 -24.87 -16.30
C THR A 14 -31.83 -24.04 -16.30
N GLY A 15 -32.04 -22.73 -16.45
CA GLY A 15 -31.02 -21.72 -16.58
C GLY A 15 -30.03 -21.68 -15.43
N CYS A 16 -28.79 -21.37 -15.80
CA CYS A 16 -27.78 -20.86 -14.87
C CYS A 16 -28.36 -19.64 -14.15
N THR A 17 -28.71 -19.78 -12.89
CA THR A 17 -28.88 -18.63 -12.00
C THR A 17 -27.50 -18.04 -11.78
N GLY A 18 -27.14 -17.05 -12.61
CA GLY A 18 -25.99 -16.22 -12.34
C GLY A 18 -26.14 -15.63 -10.95
N THR A 19 -25.25 -15.99 -10.03
CA THR A 19 -25.10 -15.26 -8.79
C THR A 19 -24.63 -13.87 -9.16
N ASP A 20 -25.53 -12.89 -9.13
CA ASP A 20 -25.18 -11.48 -9.20
C ASP A 20 -24.18 -11.20 -8.08
N VAL A 21 -22.89 -11.14 -8.43
CA VAL A 21 -21.86 -10.64 -7.52
C VAL A 21 -22.09 -9.13 -7.44
N ALA A 22 -22.97 -8.71 -6.53
CA ALA A 22 -23.15 -7.30 -6.23
C ALA A 22 -21.81 -6.79 -5.67
N TYR A 23 -21.06 -6.06 -6.49
CA TYR A 23 -19.92 -5.30 -6.03
C TYR A 23 -20.41 -4.29 -4.98
N ARG A 24 -20.15 -4.58 -3.71
CA ARG A 24 -20.32 -3.61 -2.64
C ARG A 24 -19.00 -2.85 -2.54
N PRO A 25 -18.98 -1.54 -2.86
CA PRO A 25 -17.80 -0.74 -2.58
C PRO A 25 -17.45 -0.90 -1.10
N ALA A 26 -16.16 -1.09 -0.82
CA ALA A 26 -15.69 -1.18 0.57
C ALA A 26 -16.22 0.03 1.35
N PRO A 27 -16.77 -0.16 2.55
CA PRO A 27 -17.29 0.96 3.32
C PRO A 27 -16.16 1.97 3.52
N GLN A 28 -16.52 3.25 3.43
CA GLN A 28 -15.59 4.35 3.68
C GLN A 28 -15.06 4.20 5.12
N ILE A 29 -13.78 3.86 5.27
CA ILE A 29 -13.20 3.44 6.56
C ILE A 29 -12.84 4.66 7.41
N LEU A 30 -12.59 5.79 6.74
CA LEU A 30 -12.32 7.04 7.45
C LEU A 30 -13.61 7.58 8.09
N PRO A 31 -13.52 8.09 9.32
CA PRO A 31 -14.62 8.78 9.98
C PRO A 31 -15.22 9.87 9.07
N SER A 32 -16.54 10.01 9.06
CA SER A 32 -17.28 10.90 8.16
C SER A 32 -16.95 12.40 8.34
N ASN A 33 -16.37 12.76 9.48
CA ASN A 33 -15.87 14.12 9.79
C ASN A 33 -14.56 14.44 9.08
N ILE A 34 -13.80 13.45 8.59
CA ILE A 34 -12.52 13.66 7.91
C ILE A 34 -12.78 13.86 6.42
N LYS A 35 -12.52 15.06 5.94
CA LYS A 35 -12.67 15.46 4.52
C LYS A 35 -11.38 15.99 3.92
N ARG A 36 -10.45 16.47 4.75
CA ARG A 36 -9.20 17.10 4.35
C ARG A 36 -8.06 16.49 5.15
N ILE A 37 -6.98 16.17 4.48
CA ILE A 37 -5.82 15.49 5.07
C ILE A 37 -4.61 16.42 4.99
N ALA A 38 -3.78 16.40 6.03
CA ALA A 38 -2.43 16.96 5.97
C ALA A 38 -1.40 15.84 6.12
N LEU A 39 -0.37 15.88 5.29
CA LEU A 39 0.83 15.07 5.43
C LEU A 39 1.87 15.90 6.17
N ARG A 40 2.23 15.47 7.39
CA ARG A 40 3.29 16.10 8.17
C ARG A 40 4.65 15.76 7.60
N LEU A 41 5.65 16.56 7.95
CA LEU A 41 7.04 16.28 7.60
C LEU A 41 7.43 14.88 8.08
N ILE A 42 8.00 14.11 7.16
CA ILE A 42 8.42 12.75 7.43
C ILE A 42 9.64 12.78 8.35
N VAL A 43 9.61 12.00 9.41
CA VAL A 43 10.71 11.90 10.37
C VAL A 43 11.62 10.75 9.95
N ASN A 44 12.91 11.01 9.83
CA ASN A 44 13.93 10.00 9.54
C ASN A 44 14.70 9.66 10.83
N LYS A 45 14.55 8.43 11.32
CA LYS A 45 15.27 7.91 12.49
C LYS A 45 16.48 7.04 12.12
N THR A 46 16.81 6.97 10.83
CA THR A 46 17.96 6.21 10.36
C THR A 46 19.22 7.07 10.25
N GLN A 47 20.35 6.44 10.02
CA GLN A 47 21.61 7.14 9.77
C GLN A 47 21.79 7.58 8.30
N GLN A 48 20.88 7.19 7.42
CA GLN A 48 20.93 7.55 6.01
C GLN A 48 20.17 8.87 5.78
N PHE A 49 20.87 9.89 5.31
CA PHE A 49 20.32 11.23 5.10
C PHE A 49 19.49 11.33 3.81
N GLY A 50 18.51 12.25 3.80
CA GLY A 50 17.73 12.64 2.61
C GLY A 50 16.68 11.64 2.17
N LEU A 51 16.37 10.62 2.99
CA LEU A 51 15.32 9.65 2.69
C LEU A 51 13.93 10.29 2.88
N GLU A 52 13.80 11.14 3.87
CA GLU A 52 12.58 11.83 4.25
C GLU A 52 12.02 12.70 3.12
N ASP A 53 12.89 13.46 2.45
CA ASP A 53 12.49 14.38 1.38
C ASP A 53 11.95 13.62 0.15
N LYS A 54 12.62 12.54 -0.22
CA LYS A 54 12.21 11.69 -1.35
C LYS A 54 10.88 11.00 -1.09
N LEU A 55 10.73 10.38 0.09
CA LEU A 55 9.47 9.73 0.46
C LEU A 55 8.33 10.75 0.59
N MET A 56 8.60 11.94 1.16
CA MET A 56 7.64 13.03 1.27
C MET A 56 7.09 13.44 -0.09
N LEU A 57 7.99 13.68 -1.05
CA LEU A 57 7.62 14.08 -2.41
C LEU A 57 6.74 13.01 -3.06
N ARG A 58 7.18 11.73 -3.05
CA ARG A 58 6.41 10.62 -3.64
C ARG A 58 5.05 10.41 -2.97
N THR A 59 5.00 10.49 -1.64
CA THR A 59 3.74 10.34 -0.90
C THR A 59 2.77 11.47 -1.24
N ARG A 60 3.26 12.71 -1.31
CA ARG A 60 2.45 13.86 -1.72
C ARG A 60 1.90 13.71 -3.13
N ASP A 61 2.74 13.32 -4.08
CA ASP A 61 2.34 13.10 -5.47
C ASP A 61 1.27 12.00 -5.57
N GLU A 62 1.39 10.95 -4.77
CA GLU A 62 0.42 9.86 -4.75
C GLU A 62 -0.93 10.29 -4.15
N PHE A 63 -0.94 11.10 -3.07
CA PHE A 63 -2.19 11.69 -2.56
C PHE A 63 -2.87 12.59 -3.58
N LEU A 64 -2.09 13.41 -4.32
CA LEU A 64 -2.62 14.25 -5.38
C LEU A 64 -3.18 13.45 -6.56
N ARG A 65 -2.56 12.31 -6.88
CA ARG A 65 -3.02 11.39 -7.92
C ARG A 65 -4.31 10.67 -7.51
N ASP A 66 -4.42 10.24 -6.26
CA ASP A 66 -5.63 9.58 -5.74
C ASP A 66 -6.83 10.53 -5.74
N GLY A 67 -6.66 11.77 -5.29
CA GLY A 67 -7.61 12.88 -5.40
C GLY A 67 -8.90 12.73 -4.58
N ARG A 68 -9.11 11.65 -3.85
CA ARG A 68 -10.32 11.44 -3.00
C ARG A 68 -10.36 12.40 -1.82
N TYR A 69 -9.21 12.75 -1.27
CA TYR A 69 -9.09 13.68 -0.16
C TYR A 69 -8.08 14.77 -0.51
N PRO A 70 -8.47 16.06 -0.46
CA PRO A 70 -7.55 17.15 -0.74
C PRO A 70 -6.48 17.25 0.36
N LEU A 71 -5.21 17.41 -0.08
CA LEU A 71 -4.11 17.76 0.80
C LEU A 71 -4.14 19.25 1.10
N VAL A 72 -4.16 19.59 2.38
CA VAL A 72 -4.17 20.96 2.86
C VAL A 72 -3.08 21.16 3.92
N PRO A 73 -2.73 22.42 4.24
CA PRO A 73 -1.89 22.73 5.41
C PRO A 73 -2.50 22.16 6.70
N GLU A 74 -1.64 21.79 7.66
CA GLU A 74 -2.05 21.16 8.91
C GLU A 74 -3.17 21.93 9.64
N ASP A 75 -3.13 23.27 9.64
CA ASP A 75 -4.12 24.11 10.32
C ASP A 75 -5.54 23.93 9.77
N ASN A 76 -5.67 23.55 8.51
CA ASN A 76 -6.94 23.40 7.81
C ASN A 76 -7.35 21.92 7.62
N ALA A 77 -6.56 20.99 8.13
CA ALA A 77 -6.81 19.56 7.97
C ALA A 77 -7.73 19.01 9.06
N ASP A 78 -8.50 18.00 8.70
CA ASP A 78 -9.33 17.24 9.64
C ASP A 78 -8.58 15.97 10.12
N GLY A 79 -7.72 15.40 9.27
CA GLY A 79 -6.88 14.25 9.58
C GLY A 79 -5.40 14.51 9.29
N LEU A 80 -4.54 13.94 10.12
CA LEU A 80 -3.08 14.12 10.06
C LEU A 80 -2.39 12.79 9.78
N VAL A 81 -1.57 12.75 8.73
CA VAL A 81 -0.71 11.61 8.41
C VAL A 81 0.68 11.86 8.96
N ASN A 82 1.12 11.01 9.89
CA ASN A 82 2.47 10.99 10.42
C ASN A 82 3.21 9.78 9.84
N VAL A 83 4.38 10.01 9.26
CA VAL A 83 5.24 8.93 8.71
C VAL A 83 6.61 9.05 9.35
N THR A 84 7.16 7.92 9.77
CA THR A 84 8.51 7.84 10.34
C THR A 84 9.28 6.74 9.64
N ILE A 85 10.44 7.03 9.07
CA ILE A 85 11.37 6.03 8.56
C ILE A 85 12.14 5.47 9.77
N THR A 86 11.94 4.17 10.05
CA THR A 86 12.47 3.54 11.27
C THR A 86 13.74 2.74 11.01
N ARG A 87 13.88 2.14 9.82
CA ARG A 87 15.05 1.33 9.47
C ARG A 87 15.40 1.44 8.00
N TYR A 88 16.69 1.39 7.74
CA TYR A 88 17.29 1.26 6.43
C TYR A 88 18.32 0.13 6.49
N VAL A 89 18.10 -0.95 5.72
CA VAL A 89 18.94 -2.15 5.78
C VAL A 89 19.30 -2.59 4.37
N LEU A 90 20.58 -2.52 4.05
CA LEU A 90 21.16 -3.07 2.83
C LEU A 90 21.92 -4.35 3.18
N THR A 91 21.56 -5.47 2.58
CA THR A 91 22.14 -6.77 2.85
C THR A 91 22.60 -7.42 1.55
N PRO A 92 23.87 -7.79 1.40
CA PRO A 92 24.31 -8.66 0.31
C PRO A 92 23.66 -10.04 0.48
N ILE A 93 23.13 -10.61 -0.62
CA ILE A 93 22.40 -11.90 -0.60
C ILE A 93 23.03 -12.96 -1.52
N GLN A 94 23.90 -12.53 -2.44
CA GLN A 94 24.66 -13.44 -3.30
C GLN A 94 26.09 -12.95 -3.44
N TYR A 95 27.01 -13.90 -3.68
CA TYR A 95 28.43 -13.64 -3.83
C TYR A 95 28.97 -14.48 -5.00
N ASP A 96 30.03 -14.00 -5.63
CA ASP A 96 30.81 -14.76 -6.60
C ASP A 96 31.83 -15.68 -5.88
N SER A 97 32.65 -16.38 -6.68
CA SER A 97 33.71 -17.27 -6.17
C SER A 97 34.81 -16.54 -5.38
N ASN A 98 34.91 -15.21 -5.53
CA ASN A 98 35.88 -14.36 -4.85
C ASN A 98 35.27 -13.66 -3.62
N LEU A 99 34.08 -14.07 -3.20
CA LEU A 99 33.31 -13.47 -2.11
C LEU A 99 32.93 -11.99 -2.35
N ILE A 100 32.83 -11.57 -3.62
CA ILE A 100 32.34 -10.24 -4.00
C ILE A 100 30.83 -10.29 -4.13
N PRO A 101 30.08 -9.39 -3.48
CA PRO A 101 28.64 -9.35 -3.57
C PRO A 101 28.14 -9.15 -5.02
N THR A 102 27.25 -10.03 -5.49
CA THR A 102 26.64 -10.00 -6.82
C THR A 102 25.17 -9.61 -6.79
N ALA A 103 24.49 -9.71 -5.65
CA ALA A 103 23.12 -9.22 -5.47
C ALA A 103 22.90 -8.69 -4.06
N TYR A 104 22.00 -7.72 -3.98
CA TYR A 104 21.65 -7.04 -2.73
C TYR A 104 20.14 -7.10 -2.49
N LYS A 105 19.77 -7.07 -1.21
CA LYS A 105 18.41 -6.82 -0.72
C LYS A 105 18.42 -5.53 0.08
N LEU A 106 17.70 -4.53 -0.42
CA LEU A 106 17.42 -3.30 0.30
C LEU A 106 16.05 -3.39 0.93
N ARG A 107 15.97 -3.05 2.22
CA ARG A 107 14.73 -2.99 3.00
C ARG A 107 14.63 -1.63 3.68
N ILE A 108 13.50 -0.98 3.54
CA ILE A 108 13.18 0.27 4.25
C ILE A 108 11.89 0.02 5.03
N LEU A 109 11.95 0.24 6.35
CA LEU A 109 10.79 0.12 7.22
C LEU A 109 10.33 1.51 7.64
N ILE A 110 9.01 1.69 7.61
CA ILE A 110 8.36 2.92 8.04
C ILE A 110 7.25 2.61 9.05
N ALA A 111 6.98 3.57 9.92
CA ALA A 111 5.79 3.60 10.74
C ALA A 111 4.85 4.68 10.20
N VAL A 112 3.58 4.34 10.04
CA VAL A 112 2.53 5.25 9.57
C VAL A 112 1.45 5.34 10.62
N GLN A 113 1.05 6.57 10.97
CA GLN A 113 0.00 6.83 11.92
C GLN A 113 -0.95 7.87 11.32
N PHE A 114 -2.25 7.60 11.40
CA PHE A 114 -3.28 8.55 11.00
C PHE A 114 -4.10 8.98 12.20
N VAL A 115 -4.19 10.28 12.42
CA VAL A 115 -4.79 10.89 13.60
C VAL A 115 -5.96 11.77 13.19
N ASP A 116 -7.11 11.59 13.83
CA ASP A 116 -8.21 12.56 13.77
C ASP A 116 -7.81 13.79 14.59
N ARG A 117 -7.68 14.93 13.90
CA ARG A 117 -7.21 16.17 14.54
C ARG A 117 -8.20 16.71 15.57
N ALA A 118 -9.51 16.57 15.32
CA ALA A 118 -10.54 17.14 16.20
C ALA A 118 -10.58 16.43 17.56
N SER A 119 -10.46 15.12 17.57
CA SER A 119 -10.47 14.30 18.78
C SER A 119 -9.06 13.98 19.30
N ASN A 120 -8.03 14.25 18.52
CA ASN A 120 -6.64 13.85 18.74
C ASN A 120 -6.50 12.34 19.00
N THR A 121 -7.35 11.55 18.35
CA THR A 121 -7.34 10.09 18.47
C THR A 121 -6.65 9.46 17.27
N ILE A 122 -5.89 8.38 17.51
CA ILE A 122 -5.30 7.57 16.45
C ILE A 122 -6.42 6.77 15.80
N VAL A 123 -6.66 7.05 14.51
CA VAL A 123 -7.62 6.31 13.69
C VAL A 123 -7.03 4.97 13.28
N PHE A 124 -5.76 4.98 12.88
CA PHE A 124 -5.00 3.77 12.67
C PHE A 124 -3.49 4.00 12.84
N GLU A 125 -2.77 2.91 13.07
CA GLU A 125 -1.32 2.89 13.17
C GLU A 125 -0.78 1.60 12.57
N GLU A 126 0.28 1.70 11.77
CA GLU A 126 1.07 0.58 11.30
C GLU A 126 2.56 0.86 11.52
N GLN A 127 3.21 0.03 12.34
CA GLN A 127 4.59 0.29 12.77
C GLN A 127 5.66 -0.35 11.89
N ASN A 128 5.29 -1.31 11.02
CA ASN A 128 6.25 -2.11 10.26
C ASN A 128 5.86 -2.24 8.78
N MET A 129 5.40 -1.16 8.16
CA MET A 129 5.23 -1.13 6.73
C MET A 129 6.60 -1.16 6.06
N GLU A 130 6.82 -2.11 5.15
CA GLU A 130 8.14 -2.26 4.52
C GLU A 130 8.11 -2.19 3.00
N GLY A 131 9.12 -1.51 2.45
CA GLY A 131 9.47 -1.58 1.05
C GLY A 131 10.73 -2.42 0.86
N ILE A 132 10.69 -3.34 -0.10
CA ILE A 132 11.80 -4.24 -0.39
C ILE A 132 12.15 -4.17 -1.87
N GLN A 133 13.45 -4.09 -2.16
CA GLN A 133 14.00 -4.25 -3.50
C GLN A 133 15.17 -5.22 -3.46
N VAL A 134 15.08 -6.26 -4.29
CA VAL A 134 16.22 -7.16 -4.57
C VAL A 134 16.75 -6.79 -5.95
N TYR A 135 18.07 -6.63 -6.06
CA TYR A 135 18.68 -6.20 -7.31
C TYR A 135 20.09 -6.75 -7.48
N PRO A 136 20.51 -7.03 -8.72
CA PRO A 136 21.91 -7.38 -9.03
C PRO A 136 22.84 -6.17 -8.81
N ALA A 137 24.09 -6.44 -8.46
CA ALA A 137 25.12 -5.40 -8.34
C ALA A 137 25.26 -4.61 -9.64
N GLN A 138 25.50 -3.31 -9.55
CA GLN A 138 25.60 -2.39 -10.69
C GLN A 138 26.61 -2.84 -11.77
N THR A 139 27.62 -3.61 -11.40
CA THR A 139 28.62 -4.15 -12.30
C THR A 139 28.14 -5.31 -13.19
N LEU A 140 26.94 -5.84 -12.92
CA LEU A 140 26.36 -6.97 -13.64
C LEU A 140 25.31 -6.51 -14.66
N PRO A 141 25.02 -7.32 -15.70
CA PRO A 141 23.91 -7.05 -16.62
C PRO A 141 22.58 -6.90 -15.89
N GLY A 142 21.88 -5.79 -16.14
CA GLY A 142 20.62 -5.46 -15.46
C GLY A 142 20.80 -5.01 -14.00
N GLY A 143 22.04 -4.76 -13.56
CA GLY A 143 22.33 -4.28 -12.23
C GLY A 143 21.85 -2.85 -11.99
N LEU A 144 21.51 -2.57 -10.74
CA LEU A 144 21.06 -1.25 -10.30
C LEU A 144 22.04 -0.65 -9.30
N SER A 145 22.10 0.67 -9.28
CA SER A 145 22.69 1.37 -8.14
C SER A 145 21.76 1.29 -6.93
N GLU A 146 22.31 1.48 -5.75
CA GLU A 146 21.49 1.55 -4.52
C GLU A 146 20.44 2.67 -4.60
N GLU A 147 20.78 3.80 -5.23
CA GLU A 147 19.84 4.90 -5.42
C GLU A 147 18.68 4.52 -6.34
N GLN A 148 18.94 3.83 -7.45
CA GLN A 148 17.86 3.32 -8.33
C GLN A 148 16.96 2.31 -7.63
N ALA A 149 17.54 1.45 -6.79
CA ALA A 149 16.77 0.51 -5.98
C ALA A 149 15.88 1.24 -4.96
N ARG A 150 16.38 2.32 -4.35
CA ARG A 150 15.59 3.17 -3.45
C ARG A 150 14.40 3.83 -4.15
N GLU A 151 14.59 4.37 -5.36
CA GLU A 151 13.50 5.01 -6.11
C GLU A 151 12.31 4.05 -6.31
N SER A 152 12.57 2.78 -6.62
CA SER A 152 11.53 1.76 -6.73
C SER A 152 10.79 1.53 -5.41
N ILE A 153 11.49 1.57 -4.28
CA ILE A 153 10.90 1.42 -2.95
C ILE A 153 10.01 2.62 -2.60
N TRP A 154 10.42 3.84 -2.96
CA TRP A 154 9.63 5.05 -2.68
C TRP A 154 8.26 4.99 -3.36
N ASP A 155 8.19 4.53 -4.60
CA ASP A 155 6.95 4.39 -5.34
C ASP A 155 6.00 3.34 -4.71
N VAL A 156 6.55 2.27 -4.19
CA VAL A 156 5.78 1.24 -3.48
C VAL A 156 5.26 1.78 -2.15
N LEU A 157 6.16 2.32 -1.31
CA LEU A 157 5.80 2.84 0.01
C LEU A 157 4.79 3.99 -0.08
N ALA A 158 4.95 4.91 -1.04
CA ALA A 158 4.01 6.01 -1.22
C ALA A 158 2.59 5.52 -1.54
N ARG A 159 2.46 4.56 -2.47
CA ARG A 159 1.17 3.94 -2.78
C ARG A 159 0.57 3.23 -1.58
N ASP A 160 1.39 2.48 -0.86
CA ASP A 160 0.93 1.73 0.31
C ASP A 160 0.48 2.67 1.44
N ILE A 161 1.21 3.78 1.69
CA ILE A 161 0.80 4.81 2.65
C ILE A 161 -0.57 5.36 2.27
N VAL A 162 -0.74 5.83 1.03
CA VAL A 162 -2.00 6.44 0.57
C VAL A 162 -3.15 5.44 0.64
N LYS A 163 -2.94 4.22 0.15
CA LYS A 163 -3.93 3.15 0.22
C LYS A 163 -4.34 2.84 1.65
N ARG A 164 -3.39 2.75 2.58
CA ARG A 164 -3.68 2.48 4.00
C ARG A 164 -4.42 3.62 4.66
N VAL A 165 -4.03 4.87 4.38
CA VAL A 165 -4.70 6.05 4.92
C VAL A 165 -6.13 6.16 4.42
N ILE A 166 -6.38 5.92 3.14
CA ILE A 166 -7.67 6.18 2.52
C ILE A 166 -8.61 4.97 2.58
N ASP A 167 -8.11 3.77 2.28
CA ASP A 167 -8.91 2.54 2.22
C ASP A 167 -8.93 1.81 3.56
N GLY A 168 -8.10 2.22 4.51
CA GLY A 168 -7.91 1.54 5.79
C GLY A 168 -7.32 0.15 5.61
N PHE A 169 -7.24 -0.59 6.71
CA PHE A 169 -7.08 -2.03 6.64
C PHE A 169 -8.41 -2.61 6.21
N GLY A 170 -8.48 -3.20 5.03
CA GLY A 170 -9.52 -4.19 4.77
C GLY A 170 -9.42 -5.19 5.93
N ALA A 171 -10.29 -5.02 6.92
CA ALA A 171 -10.40 -5.98 7.99
C ALA A 171 -10.72 -7.32 7.33
N VAL A 172 -9.74 -8.21 7.25
CA VAL A 172 -9.98 -9.62 7.07
C VAL A 172 -10.59 -10.08 8.41
N THR A 173 -11.80 -9.63 8.66
CA THR A 173 -12.67 -10.25 9.66
C THR A 173 -13.18 -11.54 9.04
N GLY A 174 -12.27 -12.50 8.92
CA GLY A 174 -12.63 -13.90 8.84
C GLY A 174 -13.17 -14.32 10.18
N THR A 175 -14.38 -13.87 10.51
CA THR A 175 -15.14 -14.49 11.60
C THR A 175 -15.68 -15.80 11.03
N SER A 176 -14.87 -16.84 11.16
CA SER A 176 -15.37 -18.21 11.12
C SER A 176 -16.32 -18.35 12.31
N GLN A 177 -17.60 -18.12 12.08
CA GLN A 177 -18.62 -18.63 12.97
C GLN A 177 -18.83 -20.11 12.64
N ARG A 178 -18.46 -20.95 13.60
CA ARG A 178 -18.97 -22.32 13.74
C ARG A 178 -20.35 -22.27 14.36
#